data_69547ab8207c2c38a4bebc3ccd244c7e
#
_entry.id   69547ab8207c2c38a4bebc3ccd244c7e
#
_cell.length_a   1.000
_cell.length_b   1.000
_cell.length_c   1.000
_cell.angle_alpha   90.00
_cell.angle_beta   90.00
_cell.angle_gamma   90.00
#
_symmetry.space_group_name_H-M   'P 1'
#
loop_
_entity.id
_entity.type
_entity.pdbx_description
1 polymer ?
#
loop_
_entity_poly.entity_id
_entity_poly.type
_entity_poly.pdbx_seq_one_letter_code
_entity_poly.pdbx_strand_id
1 'polypeptide(L)'
;MLDVLTESKIYGITTNLEYLKSLILTGDYKDGKLFTKMLEGFLPEENALEVLDGGVQSTVQDADGMIGYWTVGVPPCGAMDAYSFKIGNKLLGNDLNAAGIELTMRGGTYRFRTTASFCITGADMQATLDGESVPMYTVISASPMQELKFKTAAKGMRTYLLVKGGIDVPKIMGSSSTFCDGKFGGHNGRALRTGDVLHLAEDCQADNFNSFDGKYIPKIDNTWTIGVLPGPQPTYEYLKPEYLDTLTSSEYTVNFNSARTGIR
;
A
#
# COMPACT_ATOMS: atom_id res chain seq x y z
N MET A 1 -18.35 19.97 20.13
CA MET A 1 -18.42 19.74 18.66
C MET A 1 -17.12 19.12 18.13
N LEU A 2 -15.95 19.70 18.41
CA LEU A 2 -14.66 19.13 17.97
C LEU A 2 -14.47 17.70 18.47
N ASP A 3 -14.74 17.42 19.74
CA ASP A 3 -14.61 16.08 20.33
C ASP A 3 -15.46 15.05 19.60
N VAL A 4 -16.72 15.39 19.27
CA VAL A 4 -17.59 14.50 18.50
C VAL A 4 -17.06 14.23 17.10
N LEU A 5 -16.53 15.26 16.42
CA LEU A 5 -15.92 15.07 15.10
C LEU A 5 -14.63 14.25 15.19
N THR A 6 -13.84 14.40 16.26
CA THR A 6 -12.58 13.66 16.47
C THR A 6 -12.84 12.18 16.77
N GLU A 7 -13.88 11.87 17.53
CA GLU A 7 -14.28 10.50 17.84
C GLU A 7 -14.99 9.80 16.65
N SER A 8 -15.49 10.59 15.68
CA SER A 8 -16.18 10.05 14.52
C SER A 8 -15.17 9.47 13.52
N LYS A 9 -15.27 8.18 13.24
CA LYS A 9 -14.47 7.50 12.22
C LYS A 9 -15.38 6.95 11.14
N ILE A 10 -15.20 7.42 9.91
CA ILE A 10 -15.98 6.99 8.74
C ILE A 10 -15.00 6.42 7.73
N TYR A 11 -15.20 5.15 7.40
CA TYR A 11 -14.37 4.46 6.43
C TYR A 11 -15.20 4.16 5.19
N GLY A 12 -14.50 4.14 4.06
CA GLY A 12 -15.11 3.58 2.88
C GLY A 12 -15.71 4.58 1.92
N ILE A 13 -15.89 5.81 2.32
CA ILE A 13 -16.34 6.91 1.49
C ILE A 13 -15.49 8.15 1.79
N THR A 14 -15.33 9.01 0.81
CA THR A 14 -14.75 10.34 1.02
C THR A 14 -15.75 11.20 1.78
N THR A 15 -15.32 11.83 2.86
CA THR A 15 -16.12 12.75 3.65
C THR A 15 -15.42 14.09 3.81
N ASN A 16 -16.13 15.11 4.27
CA ASN A 16 -15.57 16.40 4.64
C ASN A 16 -15.24 16.49 6.15
N LEU A 17 -15.16 15.36 6.84
CA LEU A 17 -14.99 15.32 8.30
C LEU A 17 -13.71 16.05 8.75
N GLU A 18 -12.58 15.73 8.13
CA GLU A 18 -11.28 16.35 8.46
C GLU A 18 -11.24 17.82 8.07
N TYR A 19 -11.87 18.17 6.94
CA TYR A 19 -12.04 19.56 6.54
C TYR A 19 -12.79 20.35 7.62
N LEU A 20 -13.88 19.80 8.15
CA LEU A 20 -14.65 20.44 9.21
C LEU A 20 -13.88 20.54 10.52
N LYS A 21 -13.09 19.52 10.89
CA LYS A 21 -12.21 19.56 12.06
C LYS A 21 -11.19 20.70 11.93
N SER A 22 -10.50 20.75 10.80
CA SER A 22 -9.48 21.78 10.52
C SER A 22 -10.08 23.18 10.53
N LEU A 23 -11.26 23.33 9.94
CA LEU A 23 -11.99 24.62 9.90
C LEU A 23 -12.33 25.13 11.30
N ILE A 24 -12.88 24.27 12.16
CA ILE A 24 -13.26 24.63 13.55
C ILE A 24 -12.03 25.04 14.36
N LEU A 25 -10.86 24.54 14.03
CA LEU A 25 -9.60 24.85 14.72
C LEU A 25 -9.00 26.19 14.30
N THR A 26 -9.45 26.80 13.19
CA THR A 26 -8.93 28.11 12.76
C THR A 26 -9.23 29.22 13.76
N GLY A 27 -8.33 30.20 13.84
CA GLY A 27 -8.51 31.38 14.69
C GLY A 27 -9.77 32.16 14.32
N ASP A 28 -10.02 32.38 13.03
CA ASP A 28 -11.17 33.14 12.56
C ASP A 28 -12.50 32.47 12.95
N TYR A 29 -12.59 31.13 12.88
CA TYR A 29 -13.77 30.41 13.35
C TYR A 29 -13.95 30.53 14.86
N LYS A 30 -12.88 30.35 15.65
CA LYS A 30 -12.91 30.46 17.11
C LYS A 30 -13.28 31.86 17.59
N ASP A 31 -12.81 32.88 16.88
CA ASP A 31 -13.09 34.29 17.18
C ASP A 31 -14.46 34.76 16.67
N GLY A 32 -15.20 33.88 15.96
CA GLY A 32 -16.51 34.23 15.38
C GLY A 32 -16.42 35.18 14.19
N LYS A 33 -15.24 35.32 13.58
CA LYS A 33 -15.00 36.19 12.40
C LYS A 33 -15.36 35.44 11.11
N LEU A 34 -16.66 35.21 10.91
CA LEU A 34 -17.15 34.47 9.75
C LEU A 34 -17.44 35.42 8.60
N PHE A 35 -16.83 35.19 7.42
CA PHE A 35 -17.05 35.97 6.20
C PHE A 35 -17.08 35.06 4.97
N THR A 36 -17.75 35.52 3.91
CA THR A 36 -18.06 34.69 2.73
C THR A 36 -16.83 34.12 2.00
N LYS A 37 -15.68 34.78 2.12
CA LYS A 37 -14.41 34.35 1.48
C LYS A 37 -13.47 33.60 2.41
N MET A 38 -13.89 33.28 3.61
CA MET A 38 -13.08 32.61 4.61
C MET A 38 -12.50 31.26 4.14
N LEU A 39 -13.20 30.62 3.21
CA LEU A 39 -12.81 29.32 2.67
C LEU A 39 -11.98 29.43 1.38
N GLU A 40 -11.80 30.66 0.83
CA GLU A 40 -10.94 30.85 -0.35
C GLU A 40 -9.48 30.54 0.02
N GLY A 41 -8.93 29.47 -0.58
CA GLY A 41 -7.56 29.02 -0.30
C GLY A 41 -7.37 28.28 1.01
N PHE A 42 -8.43 27.98 1.75
CA PHE A 42 -8.33 27.14 2.94
C PHE A 42 -8.06 25.69 2.56
N LEU A 43 -6.89 25.20 2.93
CA LEU A 43 -6.49 23.80 2.79
C LEU A 43 -6.42 23.19 4.19
N PRO A 44 -7.20 22.14 4.46
CA PRO A 44 -7.14 21.47 5.75
C PRO A 44 -5.77 20.79 5.93
N GLU A 45 -5.18 20.98 7.11
CA GLU A 45 -4.08 20.12 7.54
C GLU A 45 -4.68 18.76 7.94
N GLU A 46 -4.34 17.75 7.19
CA GLU A 46 -4.86 16.40 7.37
C GLU A 46 -3.70 15.41 7.22
N ASN A 47 -3.49 14.57 8.22
CA ASN A 47 -2.52 13.48 8.11
C ASN A 47 -3.04 12.42 7.13
N ALA A 48 -2.90 12.71 5.85
CA ALA A 48 -3.47 11.88 4.81
C ALA A 48 -2.63 11.86 3.53
N LEU A 49 -2.83 10.79 2.79
CA LEU A 49 -2.33 10.58 1.44
C LEU A 49 -3.54 10.51 0.49
N GLU A 50 -3.64 11.45 -0.44
CA GLU A 50 -4.70 11.51 -1.43
C GLU A 50 -4.30 10.73 -2.68
N VAL A 51 -5.21 9.92 -3.20
CA VAL A 51 -5.01 9.15 -4.43
C VAL A 51 -5.49 9.97 -5.63
N LEU A 52 -4.56 10.45 -6.45
CA LEU A 52 -4.86 11.16 -7.70
C LEU A 52 -5.03 10.21 -8.89
N ASP A 53 -4.29 9.09 -8.89
CA ASP A 53 -4.41 7.96 -9.81
C ASP A 53 -4.10 6.68 -9.04
N GLY A 54 -4.98 5.71 -9.10
CA GLY A 54 -4.80 4.40 -8.44
C GLY A 54 -3.90 3.43 -9.20
N GLY A 55 -3.39 3.80 -10.36
CA GLY A 55 -2.59 2.91 -11.21
C GLY A 55 -3.41 1.76 -11.79
N VAL A 56 -2.74 0.66 -12.12
CA VAL A 56 -3.42 -0.56 -12.62
C VAL A 56 -4.15 -1.24 -11.48
N GLN A 57 -3.47 -1.43 -10.36
CA GLN A 57 -4.05 -1.98 -9.13
C GLN A 57 -3.17 -1.59 -7.94
N SER A 58 -3.68 -0.73 -7.08
CA SER A 58 -3.06 -0.38 -5.81
C SER A 58 -4.00 -0.80 -4.68
N THR A 59 -3.47 -1.47 -3.66
CA THR A 59 -4.27 -1.94 -2.52
C THR A 59 -3.53 -1.69 -1.22
N VAL A 60 -4.26 -1.38 -0.16
CA VAL A 60 -3.69 -1.37 1.19
C VAL A 60 -3.44 -2.81 1.61
N GLN A 61 -2.22 -3.09 2.06
CA GLN A 61 -1.81 -4.40 2.55
C GLN A 61 -0.99 -4.24 3.84
N ASP A 62 -0.96 -5.28 4.64
CA ASP A 62 0.08 -5.51 5.64
C ASP A 62 0.99 -6.67 5.18
N ALA A 63 2.03 -6.98 5.95
CA ALA A 63 2.99 -7.99 5.53
C ALA A 63 2.44 -9.41 5.61
N ASP A 64 1.68 -9.73 6.66
CA ASP A 64 1.32 -11.10 7.02
C ASP A 64 -0.07 -11.50 6.49
N GLY A 65 -1.00 -10.54 6.38
CA GLY A 65 -2.36 -10.79 5.91
C GLY A 65 -3.25 -11.48 6.95
N MET A 66 -4.36 -12.06 6.48
CA MET A 66 -5.42 -12.69 7.28
C MET A 66 -5.10 -14.17 7.52
N ILE A 67 -4.19 -14.47 8.45
CA ILE A 67 -3.73 -15.84 8.71
C ILE A 67 -4.79 -16.62 9.52
N GLY A 68 -4.98 -17.89 9.16
CA GLY A 68 -5.81 -18.84 9.93
C GLY A 68 -7.24 -19.00 9.45
N TYR A 69 -7.64 -18.35 8.37
CA TYR A 69 -9.03 -18.35 7.87
C TYR A 69 -9.28 -19.19 6.61
N TRP A 70 -8.34 -20.05 6.23
CA TRP A 70 -8.49 -20.96 5.08
C TRP A 70 -9.74 -21.84 5.15
N THR A 71 -10.08 -22.30 6.34
CA THR A 71 -11.23 -23.17 6.56
C THR A 71 -12.57 -22.52 6.21
N VAL A 72 -12.63 -21.21 6.25
CA VAL A 72 -13.81 -20.41 5.87
C VAL A 72 -13.66 -19.76 4.50
N GLY A 73 -12.65 -20.18 3.72
CA GLY A 73 -12.45 -19.73 2.35
C GLY A 73 -11.78 -18.36 2.19
N VAL A 74 -11.19 -17.80 3.25
CA VAL A 74 -10.47 -16.53 3.20
C VAL A 74 -8.98 -16.80 3.04
N PRO A 75 -8.37 -16.43 1.89
CA PRO A 75 -6.93 -16.54 1.70
C PRO A 75 -6.20 -15.49 2.56
N PRO A 76 -4.92 -15.68 2.87
CA PRO A 76 -4.17 -14.75 3.73
C PRO A 76 -4.12 -13.32 3.20
N CYS A 77 -4.16 -13.10 1.89
CA CYS A 77 -3.88 -11.78 1.29
C CYS A 77 -2.48 -11.30 1.67
N GLY A 78 -2.34 -10.10 2.20
CA GLY A 78 -1.04 -9.56 2.59
C GLY A 78 -0.18 -9.10 1.40
N ALA A 79 1.03 -8.62 1.69
CA ALA A 79 1.97 -8.23 0.67
C ALA A 79 2.45 -9.45 -0.14
N MET A 80 2.48 -9.34 -1.48
CA MET A 80 2.94 -10.43 -2.36
C MET A 80 4.42 -10.75 -2.15
N ASP A 81 5.24 -9.71 -1.93
CA ASP A 81 6.63 -9.80 -1.47
C ASP A 81 6.73 -9.21 -0.06
N ALA A 82 6.38 -10.03 0.94
CA ALA A 82 6.42 -9.65 2.34
C ALA A 82 7.85 -9.27 2.81
N TYR A 83 8.89 -9.77 2.15
CA TYR A 83 10.26 -9.46 2.51
C TYR A 83 10.60 -8.00 2.17
N SER A 84 10.38 -7.56 0.93
CA SER A 84 10.58 -6.16 0.52
C SER A 84 9.69 -5.21 1.32
N PHE A 85 8.45 -5.61 1.60
CA PHE A 85 7.53 -4.84 2.43
C PHE A 85 8.06 -4.61 3.85
N LYS A 86 8.52 -5.68 4.51
CA LYS A 86 9.09 -5.61 5.86
C LYS A 86 10.38 -4.80 5.93
N ILE A 87 11.22 -4.83 4.89
CA ILE A 87 12.43 -3.97 4.82
C ILE A 87 12.03 -2.50 4.89
N GLY A 88 11.07 -2.06 4.09
CA GLY A 88 10.67 -0.65 4.08
C GLY A 88 10.06 -0.20 5.41
N ASN A 89 9.21 -1.02 6.04
CA ASN A 89 8.72 -0.74 7.39
C ASN A 89 9.85 -0.66 8.42
N LYS A 90 10.84 -1.57 8.32
CA LYS A 90 12.02 -1.53 9.19
C LYS A 90 12.84 -0.24 9.01
N LEU A 91 13.03 0.21 7.77
CA LEU A 91 13.75 1.45 7.47
C LEU A 91 13.06 2.68 8.11
N LEU A 92 11.73 2.71 8.06
CA LEU A 92 10.91 3.75 8.69
C LEU A 92 10.81 3.63 10.21
N GLY A 93 11.32 2.54 10.81
CA GLY A 93 11.14 2.26 12.24
C GLY A 93 9.68 1.98 12.60
N ASN A 94 8.91 1.43 11.68
CA ASN A 94 7.54 0.96 11.90
C ASN A 94 7.53 -0.45 12.49
N ASP A 95 6.36 -0.88 13.00
CA ASP A 95 6.06 -2.29 13.12
C ASP A 95 6.21 -2.95 11.74
N LEU A 96 6.81 -4.15 11.67
CA LEU A 96 7.05 -4.83 10.39
C LEU A 96 5.77 -5.15 9.62
N ASN A 97 4.65 -5.20 10.32
CA ASN A 97 3.32 -5.45 9.79
C ASN A 97 2.45 -4.19 9.67
N ALA A 98 3.03 -2.98 9.82
CA ALA A 98 2.31 -1.73 9.61
C ALA A 98 1.79 -1.65 8.17
N ALA A 99 0.55 -1.18 7.99
CA ALA A 99 -0.09 -1.13 6.69
C ALA A 99 0.60 -0.16 5.72
N GLY A 100 0.68 -0.55 4.46
CA GLY A 100 1.20 0.25 3.35
C GLY A 100 0.44 -0.02 2.07
N ILE A 101 0.88 0.56 0.95
CA ILE A 101 0.26 0.39 -0.36
C ILE A 101 1.11 -0.57 -1.19
N GLU A 102 0.50 -1.62 -1.70
CA GLU A 102 1.06 -2.47 -2.75
C GLU A 102 0.57 -1.99 -4.11
N LEU A 103 1.52 -1.73 -5.00
CA LEU A 103 1.32 -1.28 -6.38
C LEU A 103 1.64 -2.43 -7.34
N THR A 104 0.82 -2.62 -8.38
CA THR A 104 0.97 -3.71 -9.34
C THR A 104 1.28 -3.17 -10.73
N MET A 105 2.37 -3.60 -11.35
CA MET A 105 2.82 -3.34 -12.72
C MET A 105 3.05 -1.86 -13.04
N ARG A 106 2.02 -1.02 -12.98
CA ARG A 106 2.07 0.43 -13.12
C ARG A 106 1.45 1.04 -11.87
N GLY A 107 2.23 1.82 -11.16
CA GLY A 107 1.76 2.54 -10.00
C GLY A 107 0.92 3.77 -10.38
N GLY A 108 0.44 4.44 -9.37
CA GLY A 108 -0.42 5.61 -9.49
C GLY A 108 0.29 6.93 -9.19
N THR A 109 -0.51 7.91 -8.80
CA THR A 109 -0.06 9.22 -8.33
C THR A 109 -0.73 9.51 -7.00
N TYR A 110 0.06 9.92 -6.02
CA TYR A 110 -0.37 10.20 -4.66
C TYR A 110 0.08 11.58 -4.24
N ARG A 111 -0.78 12.33 -3.54
CA ARG A 111 -0.46 13.65 -3.00
C ARG A 111 -0.42 13.58 -1.49
N PHE A 112 0.67 14.05 -0.91
CA PHE A 112 0.77 14.20 0.55
C PHE A 112 0.00 15.44 1.00
N ARG A 113 -0.89 15.29 1.98
CA ARG A 113 -1.62 16.42 2.59
C ARG A 113 -0.94 16.95 3.84
N THR A 114 0.09 16.24 4.32
CA THR A 114 0.91 16.57 5.47
C THR A 114 2.38 16.30 5.18
N THR A 115 3.27 16.79 6.03
CA THR A 115 4.66 16.34 6.01
C THR A 115 4.72 14.89 6.50
N ALA A 116 5.25 14.00 5.69
CA ALA A 116 5.34 12.58 6.02
C ALA A 116 6.65 11.96 5.52
N SER A 117 7.19 11.02 6.28
CA SER A 117 8.33 10.21 5.86
C SER A 117 7.84 8.92 5.20
N PHE A 118 8.41 8.57 4.06
CA PHE A 118 8.04 7.39 3.31
C PHE A 118 9.25 6.62 2.77
N CYS A 119 9.04 5.39 2.40
CA CYS A 119 10.03 4.53 1.76
C CYS A 119 9.38 3.73 0.64
N ILE A 120 10.12 3.55 -0.47
CA ILE A 120 9.69 2.74 -1.61
C ILE A 120 10.57 1.50 -1.69
N THR A 121 9.95 0.32 -1.77
CA THR A 121 10.64 -0.97 -1.88
C THR A 121 10.01 -1.87 -2.94
N GLY A 122 10.63 -3.00 -3.25
CA GLY A 122 10.16 -3.92 -4.27
C GLY A 122 10.66 -3.58 -5.67
N ALA A 123 9.82 -3.72 -6.68
CA ALA A 123 10.13 -3.41 -8.08
C ALA A 123 10.32 -1.91 -8.32
N ASP A 124 11.24 -1.54 -9.21
CA ASP A 124 11.47 -0.14 -9.56
C ASP A 124 10.43 0.36 -10.57
N MET A 125 9.50 1.17 -10.09
CA MET A 125 8.51 1.89 -10.88
C MET A 125 8.93 3.33 -11.21
N GLN A 126 10.21 3.65 -11.15
CA GLN A 126 10.79 4.95 -11.50
C GLN A 126 10.02 6.10 -10.84
N ALA A 127 9.90 6.03 -9.51
CA ALA A 127 9.14 6.99 -8.74
C ALA A 127 9.76 8.38 -8.79
N THR A 128 8.91 9.41 -8.85
CA THR A 128 9.31 10.82 -8.77
C THR A 128 8.45 11.56 -7.77
N LEU A 129 9.08 12.44 -6.97
CA LEU A 129 8.41 13.40 -6.10
C LEU A 129 8.53 14.78 -6.74
N ASP A 130 7.41 15.37 -7.17
CA ASP A 130 7.36 16.62 -7.95
C ASP A 130 8.30 16.64 -9.17
N GLY A 131 8.50 15.47 -9.80
CA GLY A 131 9.36 15.30 -10.98
C GLY A 131 10.80 14.89 -10.67
N GLU A 132 11.28 15.04 -9.45
CA GLU A 132 12.60 14.61 -9.02
C GLU A 132 12.60 13.09 -8.68
N SER A 133 13.64 12.38 -9.11
CA SER A 133 13.76 10.93 -8.90
C SER A 133 13.89 10.57 -7.43
N VAL A 134 13.12 9.60 -6.98
CA VAL A 134 13.14 9.08 -5.60
C VAL A 134 13.94 7.78 -5.56
N PRO A 135 14.97 7.68 -4.72
CA PRO A 135 15.73 6.44 -4.55
C PRO A 135 14.91 5.36 -3.84
N MET A 136 15.10 4.11 -4.31
CA MET A 136 14.52 2.93 -3.66
C MET A 136 15.23 2.61 -2.33
N TYR A 137 14.52 1.97 -1.41
CA TYR A 137 15.05 1.52 -0.11
C TYR A 137 15.71 2.64 0.72
N THR A 138 15.24 3.85 0.55
CA THR A 138 15.70 5.05 1.26
C THR A 138 14.50 5.75 1.85
N VAL A 139 14.64 6.26 3.06
CA VAL A 139 13.58 7.06 3.69
C VAL A 139 13.67 8.49 3.19
N ILE A 140 12.57 9.00 2.69
CA ILE A 140 12.42 10.33 2.11
C ILE A 140 11.32 11.06 2.89
N SER A 141 11.49 12.35 3.10
CA SER A 141 10.45 13.23 3.64
C SER A 141 9.74 13.96 2.50
N ALA A 142 8.42 13.88 2.49
CA ALA A 142 7.58 14.69 1.61
C ALA A 142 6.95 15.83 2.40
N SER A 143 6.83 16.99 1.76
CA SER A 143 6.10 18.16 2.27
C SER A 143 4.62 18.14 1.84
N PRO A 144 3.74 18.88 2.51
CA PRO A 144 2.34 19.02 2.08
C PRO A 144 2.25 19.45 0.62
N MET A 145 1.27 18.88 -0.09
CA MET A 145 0.94 19.11 -1.51
C MET A 145 1.94 18.53 -2.51
N GLN A 146 3.05 17.91 -2.09
CA GLN A 146 3.93 17.21 -3.02
C GLN A 146 3.27 15.96 -3.61
N GLU A 147 3.55 15.71 -4.88
CA GLU A 147 3.00 14.59 -5.65
C GLU A 147 4.05 13.51 -5.90
N LEU A 148 3.79 12.32 -5.37
CA LEU A 148 4.58 11.12 -5.62
C LEU A 148 3.95 10.36 -6.78
N LYS A 149 4.69 10.24 -7.89
CA LYS A 149 4.21 9.61 -9.12
C LYS A 149 5.04 8.39 -9.47
N PHE A 150 4.36 7.30 -9.80
CA PHE A 150 4.97 6.05 -10.26
C PHE A 150 4.68 5.82 -11.74
N LYS A 151 5.64 5.18 -12.43
CA LYS A 151 5.49 4.70 -13.80
C LYS A 151 5.25 3.19 -13.84
N THR A 152 5.41 2.59 -15.01
CA THR A 152 5.44 1.15 -15.18
C THR A 152 6.75 0.59 -14.65
N ALA A 153 6.68 -0.55 -13.96
CA ALA A 153 7.88 -1.23 -13.46
C ALA A 153 8.81 -1.60 -14.62
N ALA A 154 10.07 -1.20 -14.51
CA ALA A 154 11.10 -1.57 -15.47
C ALA A 154 11.50 -3.04 -15.29
N LYS A 155 11.55 -3.50 -14.04
CA LYS A 155 11.82 -4.88 -13.64
C LYS A 155 10.94 -5.27 -12.46
N GLY A 156 10.47 -6.52 -12.46
CA GLY A 156 9.55 -7.02 -11.45
C GLY A 156 8.12 -6.54 -11.65
N MET A 157 7.28 -6.69 -10.62
CA MET A 157 5.85 -6.46 -10.75
C MET A 157 5.23 -5.69 -9.58
N ARG A 158 5.80 -5.82 -8.38
CA ARG A 158 5.22 -5.29 -7.14
C ARG A 158 6.13 -4.26 -6.51
N THR A 159 5.58 -3.10 -6.23
CA THR A 159 6.24 -2.01 -5.50
C THR A 159 5.43 -1.69 -4.26
N TYR A 160 6.10 -1.30 -3.21
CA TYR A 160 5.49 -0.95 -1.93
C TYR A 160 5.78 0.49 -1.60
N LEU A 161 4.74 1.26 -1.36
CA LEU A 161 4.81 2.59 -0.76
C LEU A 161 4.44 2.46 0.71
N LEU A 162 5.44 2.68 1.57
CA LEU A 162 5.31 2.61 3.02
C LEU A 162 5.50 3.99 3.60
N VAL A 163 4.68 4.36 4.58
CA VAL A 163 4.72 5.65 5.25
C VAL A 163 4.99 5.43 6.73
N LYS A 164 5.70 6.35 7.38
CA LYS A 164 5.94 6.30 8.82
C LYS A 164 4.62 6.22 9.59
N GLY A 165 4.56 5.30 10.55
CA GLY A 165 3.36 4.98 11.33
C GLY A 165 2.35 4.08 10.60
N GLY A 166 2.45 3.95 9.27
CA GLY A 166 1.53 3.17 8.45
C GLY A 166 0.26 3.90 8.05
N ILE A 167 -0.63 3.18 7.39
CA ILE A 167 -1.94 3.67 6.95
C ILE A 167 -2.99 3.23 7.96
N ASP A 168 -3.81 4.18 8.44
CA ASP A 168 -4.92 3.89 9.37
C ASP A 168 -6.12 3.34 8.59
N VAL A 169 -6.32 2.04 8.67
CA VAL A 169 -7.49 1.33 8.14
C VAL A 169 -7.98 0.31 9.16
N PRO A 170 -9.29 -0.02 9.15
CA PRO A 170 -9.83 -1.02 10.04
C PRO A 170 -9.16 -2.38 9.86
N LYS A 171 -8.80 -3.03 10.97
CA LYS A 171 -8.33 -4.43 10.92
C LYS A 171 -9.52 -5.37 10.85
N ILE A 172 -9.56 -6.19 9.81
CA ILE A 172 -10.53 -7.27 9.64
C ILE A 172 -9.79 -8.60 9.75
N MET A 173 -10.28 -9.50 10.60
CA MET A 173 -9.60 -10.78 10.88
C MET A 173 -8.12 -10.60 11.31
N GLY A 174 -7.85 -9.52 12.08
CA GLY A 174 -6.51 -9.20 12.59
C GLY A 174 -5.57 -8.54 11.60
N SER A 175 -6.00 -8.29 10.35
CA SER A 175 -5.17 -7.74 9.26
C SER A 175 -5.75 -6.45 8.70
N SER A 176 -4.86 -5.58 8.23
CA SER A 176 -5.17 -4.38 7.44
C SER A 176 -5.20 -4.63 5.93
N SER A 177 -5.06 -5.89 5.51
CA SER A 177 -4.97 -6.24 4.09
C SER A 177 -6.32 -6.21 3.38
N THR A 178 -6.28 -5.84 2.10
CA THR A 178 -7.44 -5.87 1.20
C THR A 178 -7.63 -7.25 0.61
N PHE A 179 -8.83 -7.79 0.70
CA PHE A 179 -9.28 -8.96 -0.05
C PHE A 179 -10.27 -8.53 -1.13
N CYS A 180 -9.79 -8.25 -2.34
CA CYS A 180 -10.60 -7.69 -3.43
C CYS A 180 -11.72 -8.61 -3.88
N ASP A 181 -11.50 -9.93 -3.97
CA ASP A 181 -12.52 -10.91 -4.38
C ASP A 181 -13.66 -10.99 -3.35
N GLY A 182 -13.30 -10.93 -2.05
CA GLY A 182 -14.26 -10.90 -0.93
C GLY A 182 -14.87 -9.52 -0.68
N LYS A 183 -14.32 -8.46 -1.28
CA LYS A 183 -14.75 -7.07 -1.14
C LYS A 183 -14.74 -6.55 0.30
N PHE A 184 -13.71 -6.91 1.08
CA PHE A 184 -13.52 -6.42 2.45
C PHE A 184 -12.03 -6.24 2.79
N GLY A 185 -11.75 -5.61 3.92
CA GLY A 185 -10.41 -5.28 4.38
C GLY A 185 -9.78 -4.09 3.67
N GLY A 186 -8.64 -3.63 4.17
CA GLY A 186 -7.93 -2.47 3.67
C GLY A 186 -8.80 -1.22 3.54
N HIS A 187 -8.63 -0.50 2.44
CA HIS A 187 -9.49 0.62 2.09
C HIS A 187 -10.66 0.12 1.23
N ASN A 188 -11.83 -0.12 1.83
CA ASN A 188 -13.07 -0.53 1.15
C ASN A 188 -13.10 -1.90 0.47
N GLY A 189 -12.20 -2.81 0.78
CA GLY A 189 -12.18 -4.12 0.13
C GLY A 189 -11.93 -4.09 -1.37
N ARG A 190 -11.32 -3.04 -1.90
CA ARG A 190 -11.09 -2.83 -3.33
C ARG A 190 -9.75 -2.16 -3.61
N ALA A 191 -9.36 -2.16 -4.87
CA ALA A 191 -8.28 -1.31 -5.33
C ALA A 191 -8.60 0.18 -5.13
N LEU A 192 -7.57 0.96 -4.87
CA LEU A 192 -7.62 2.41 -4.69
C LEU A 192 -8.05 3.09 -5.99
N ARG A 193 -8.79 4.18 -5.86
CA ARG A 193 -9.31 4.99 -6.97
C ARG A 193 -9.00 6.46 -6.76
N THR A 194 -9.00 7.22 -7.82
CA THR A 194 -8.92 8.67 -7.76
C THR A 194 -9.97 9.23 -6.81
N GLY A 195 -9.54 10.11 -5.91
CA GLY A 195 -10.36 10.72 -4.88
C GLY A 195 -10.38 9.97 -3.54
N ASP A 196 -9.79 8.78 -3.44
CA ASP A 196 -9.63 8.12 -2.15
C ASP A 196 -8.62 8.91 -1.29
N VAL A 197 -8.93 9.00 0.00
CA VAL A 197 -8.07 9.64 1.00
C VAL A 197 -7.71 8.58 2.04
N LEU A 198 -6.42 8.33 2.20
CA LEU A 198 -5.87 7.37 3.14
C LEU A 198 -5.33 8.12 4.34
N HIS A 199 -5.93 7.92 5.51
CA HIS A 199 -5.44 8.51 6.74
C HIS A 199 -4.12 7.85 7.15
N LEU A 200 -3.19 8.69 7.59
CA LEU A 200 -1.89 8.27 8.11
C LEU A 200 -1.94 8.29 9.65
N ALA A 201 -1.03 7.57 10.28
CA ALA A 201 -0.85 7.67 11.73
C ALA A 201 -0.51 9.12 12.14
N GLU A 202 -0.82 9.48 13.40
CA GLU A 202 -0.51 10.81 13.93
C GLU A 202 0.98 11.15 13.86
N ASP A 203 1.86 10.15 14.14
CA ASP A 203 3.30 10.26 14.00
C ASP A 203 3.74 9.72 12.62
N CYS A 204 3.56 10.54 11.60
CA CYS A 204 3.95 10.19 10.21
C CYS A 204 5.32 10.78 9.79
N GLN A 205 6.10 11.33 10.72
CA GLN A 205 7.46 11.83 10.49
C GLN A 205 8.47 10.96 11.23
N ALA A 206 9.59 10.66 10.58
CA ALA A 206 10.67 9.91 11.20
C ALA A 206 11.80 10.84 11.63
N ASP A 207 12.11 10.84 12.91
CA ASP A 207 13.22 11.64 13.49
C ASP A 207 14.59 11.02 13.18
N ASN A 208 14.64 9.69 13.08
CA ASN A 208 15.84 8.93 12.78
C ASN A 208 15.54 7.84 11.74
N PHE A 209 16.45 7.67 10.81
CA PHE A 209 16.34 6.66 9.76
C PHE A 209 17.19 5.44 10.12
N ASN A 210 16.59 4.25 10.08
CA ASN A 210 17.33 3.02 10.19
C ASN A 210 18.15 2.78 8.92
N SER A 211 19.40 2.38 9.07
CA SER A 211 20.20 1.93 7.94
C SER A 211 19.92 0.46 7.65
N PHE A 212 19.99 0.09 6.38
CA PHE A 212 19.86 -1.29 5.94
C PHE A 212 21.05 -1.66 5.05
N ASP A 213 21.67 -2.81 5.34
CA ASP A 213 22.81 -3.28 4.54
C ASP A 213 22.30 -3.69 3.15
N GLY A 214 22.80 -3.01 2.11
CA GLY A 214 22.39 -3.22 0.72
C GLY A 214 22.53 -4.66 0.21
N LYS A 215 23.35 -5.50 0.87
CA LYS A 215 23.49 -6.93 0.51
C LYS A 215 22.20 -7.73 0.72
N TYR A 216 21.28 -7.24 1.57
CA TYR A 216 19.99 -7.88 1.84
C TYR A 216 18.86 -7.32 0.96
N ILE A 217 19.12 -6.32 0.12
CA ILE A 217 18.13 -5.82 -0.84
C ILE A 217 17.96 -6.87 -1.95
N PRO A 218 16.72 -7.33 -2.21
CA PRO A 218 16.47 -8.32 -3.26
C PRO A 218 16.87 -7.77 -4.63
N LYS A 219 17.58 -8.60 -5.41
CA LYS A 219 17.80 -8.30 -6.83
C LYS A 219 16.57 -8.73 -7.61
N ILE A 220 15.76 -7.77 -8.01
CA ILE A 220 14.55 -8.02 -8.80
C ILE A 220 14.91 -7.98 -10.29
N ASP A 221 14.51 -9.01 -11.03
CA ASP A 221 14.70 -9.11 -12.48
C ASP A 221 13.42 -9.62 -13.16
N ASN A 222 13.42 -9.68 -14.49
CA ASN A 222 12.30 -10.18 -15.28
C ASN A 222 12.50 -11.66 -15.71
N THR A 223 13.67 -12.23 -15.44
CA THR A 223 13.99 -13.64 -15.73
C THR A 223 14.39 -14.34 -14.44
N TRP A 224 13.73 -15.44 -14.13
CA TRP A 224 13.92 -16.19 -12.90
C TRP A 224 14.13 -17.68 -13.19
N THR A 225 15.02 -18.30 -12.45
CA THR A 225 15.08 -19.75 -12.35
C THR A 225 14.35 -20.17 -11.08
N ILE A 226 13.23 -20.88 -11.25
CA ILE A 226 12.38 -21.30 -10.14
C ILE A 226 12.64 -22.77 -9.85
N GLY A 227 13.13 -23.07 -8.65
CA GLY A 227 13.20 -24.44 -8.15
C GLY A 227 11.82 -24.96 -7.76
N VAL A 228 11.49 -26.16 -8.19
CA VAL A 228 10.23 -26.82 -7.84
C VAL A 228 10.47 -28.06 -7.00
N LEU A 229 9.59 -28.33 -6.04
CA LEU A 229 9.59 -29.52 -5.22
C LEU A 229 8.30 -30.31 -5.47
N PRO A 230 8.33 -31.64 -5.42
CA PRO A 230 7.11 -32.43 -5.45
C PRO A 230 6.21 -32.06 -4.26
N GLY A 231 4.91 -31.93 -4.54
CA GLY A 231 3.89 -31.72 -3.48
C GLY A 231 3.70 -32.97 -2.61
N PRO A 232 2.76 -32.93 -1.68
CA PRO A 232 2.51 -34.07 -0.76
C PRO A 232 1.88 -35.29 -1.44
N GLN A 233 1.36 -35.14 -2.65
CA GLN A 233 0.72 -36.22 -3.42
C GLN A 233 1.30 -36.37 -4.83
N PRO A 234 2.61 -36.60 -5.00
CA PRO A 234 3.26 -36.71 -6.31
C PRO A 234 3.19 -38.15 -6.86
N THR A 235 2.12 -38.87 -6.62
CA THR A 235 1.94 -40.27 -7.01
C THR A 235 1.21 -40.38 -8.33
N TYR A 236 1.37 -41.51 -9.05
CA TYR A 236 0.69 -41.80 -10.29
C TYR A 236 -0.85 -41.86 -10.18
N GLU A 237 -1.39 -41.96 -8.97
CA GLU A 237 -2.81 -41.86 -8.69
C GLU A 237 -3.37 -40.48 -9.02
N TYR A 238 -2.57 -39.41 -8.77
CA TYR A 238 -3.00 -38.02 -8.96
C TYR A 238 -2.34 -37.33 -10.15
N LEU A 239 -1.15 -37.77 -10.56
CA LEU A 239 -0.36 -37.14 -11.60
C LEU A 239 0.08 -38.20 -12.64
N LYS A 240 0.01 -37.86 -13.92
CA LYS A 240 0.54 -38.71 -14.98
C LYS A 240 2.05 -38.80 -14.85
N PRO A 241 2.67 -39.93 -15.29
CA PRO A 241 4.14 -40.12 -15.21
C PRO A 241 4.93 -38.98 -15.86
N GLU A 242 4.41 -38.40 -16.94
CA GLU A 242 5.09 -37.41 -17.76
C GLU A 242 4.92 -35.96 -17.21
N TYR A 243 4.26 -35.76 -16.06
CA TYR A 243 3.91 -34.41 -15.61
C TYR A 243 5.12 -33.52 -15.34
N LEU A 244 6.22 -34.08 -14.80
CA LEU A 244 7.44 -33.34 -14.56
C LEU A 244 8.14 -32.92 -15.84
N ASP A 245 8.22 -33.82 -16.81
CA ASP A 245 8.81 -33.52 -18.11
C ASP A 245 7.99 -32.46 -18.83
N THR A 246 6.68 -32.57 -18.80
CA THR A 246 5.76 -31.55 -19.37
C THR A 246 5.92 -30.20 -18.66
N LEU A 247 5.98 -30.21 -17.32
CA LEU A 247 6.12 -28.97 -16.52
C LEU A 247 7.44 -28.25 -16.83
N THR A 248 8.54 -29.00 -16.98
CA THR A 248 9.87 -28.40 -17.14
C THR A 248 10.27 -28.11 -18.58
N SER A 249 9.62 -28.76 -19.56
CA SER A 249 9.93 -28.60 -20.99
C SER A 249 8.93 -27.72 -21.76
N SER A 250 7.78 -27.40 -21.17
CA SER A 250 6.75 -26.61 -21.84
C SER A 250 6.81 -25.14 -21.48
N GLU A 251 6.41 -24.30 -22.43
CA GLU A 251 6.20 -22.88 -22.18
C GLU A 251 4.80 -22.62 -21.60
N TYR A 252 4.74 -21.79 -20.58
CA TYR A 252 3.50 -21.37 -19.93
C TYR A 252 3.33 -19.87 -20.01
N THR A 253 2.17 -19.41 -20.46
CA THR A 253 1.81 -18.00 -20.44
C THR A 253 0.93 -17.71 -19.22
N VAL A 254 1.31 -16.69 -18.43
CA VAL A 254 0.49 -16.24 -17.30
C VAL A 254 -0.82 -15.69 -17.83
N ASN A 255 -1.95 -16.29 -17.40
CA ASN A 255 -3.29 -15.83 -17.79
C ASN A 255 -3.59 -14.47 -17.11
N PHE A 256 -4.30 -13.60 -17.83
CA PHE A 256 -4.69 -12.28 -17.31
C PHE A 256 -5.59 -12.35 -16.07
N ASN A 257 -6.30 -13.47 -15.85
CA ASN A 257 -7.07 -13.73 -14.63
C ASN A 257 -6.23 -14.27 -13.47
N SER A 258 -4.91 -14.49 -13.67
CA SER A 258 -4.05 -14.95 -12.60
C SER A 258 -3.94 -13.84 -11.54
N ALA A 259 -4.26 -14.20 -10.31
CA ALA A 259 -4.18 -13.32 -9.15
C ALA A 259 -3.25 -13.92 -8.09
N ARG A 260 -3.26 -13.41 -6.86
CA ARG A 260 -2.45 -13.91 -5.74
C ARG A 260 -2.63 -15.41 -5.45
N THR A 261 -3.79 -15.96 -5.75
CA THR A 261 -4.15 -17.36 -5.47
C THR A 261 -3.82 -18.32 -6.59
N GLY A 262 -3.10 -17.87 -7.62
CA GLY A 262 -2.67 -18.72 -8.73
C GLY A 262 -3.66 -18.73 -9.89
N ILE A 263 -3.61 -19.81 -10.69
CA ILE A 263 -4.43 -20.00 -11.89
C ILE A 263 -5.79 -20.57 -11.46
N ARG A 264 -6.86 -19.98 -11.97
CA ARG A 264 -8.20 -20.55 -11.92
C ARG A 264 -8.52 -21.24 -13.24
#